data_da73b8ebbb6ab558aa1f723ee99677ed
#
_entry.id   da73b8ebbb6ab558aa1f723ee99677ed
#
_cell.length_a   1.000
_cell.length_b   1.000
_cell.length_c   1.000
_cell.angle_alpha   90.00
_cell.angle_beta   90.00
_cell.angle_gamma   90.00
#
_symmetry.space_group_name_H-M   'P 1'
#
loop_
_entity.id
_entity.type
_entity.pdbx_description
1 polymer ?
#
loop_
_entity_poly.entity_id
_entity_poly.type
_entity_poly.pdbx_seq_one_letter_code
_entity_poly.pdbx_strand_id
1 'polypeptide(L)'
;MNLNLVSMSYMFTRVVSAISPSRLLRAGLPCLVLTGCMTQAPESAINGKTTEKLPQHQVADFLSTDCNDIWSLYGKQVETNPLYWLRGMDCAERLAPAVARAQARSWPDDTWQDTFKRGILLSSAKISPVERRQYMTRLDALSPQLPVQIRALFQVWRDGQTLQLQLAEERSRYSKLQQSADSELDTLRSQQQYLRDQLETTSRKLENLTDIERRMSTRKPVGSDLPEGGRQAAPDVKQEEAKP
;
A
#
# COMPACT_ATOMS: atom_id res chain seq x y z
N MET A 1 0.93 -9.49 -18.16
CA MET A 1 2.33 -9.53 -17.69
C MET A 1 2.41 -10.53 -16.55
N ASN A 2 2.66 -11.79 -16.91
CA ASN A 2 2.77 -12.92 -15.97
C ASN A 2 4.24 -13.32 -15.88
N LEU A 3 4.94 -12.78 -14.92
CA LEU A 3 6.30 -13.20 -14.60
C LEU A 3 6.49 -12.99 -13.09
N ASN A 4 6.56 -14.09 -12.36
CA ASN A 4 7.24 -14.24 -11.07
C ASN A 4 6.58 -15.20 -10.06
N LEU A 5 5.76 -16.15 -10.54
CA LEU A 5 5.29 -17.25 -9.67
C LEU A 5 6.20 -18.50 -9.73
N VAL A 6 7.15 -18.56 -10.65
CA VAL A 6 8.02 -19.74 -10.82
C VAL A 6 9.31 -19.67 -9.97
N SER A 7 9.74 -18.48 -9.57
CA SER A 7 11.01 -18.32 -8.82
C SER A 7 10.91 -18.62 -7.32
N MET A 8 9.70 -18.62 -6.75
CA MET A 8 9.53 -18.87 -5.31
C MET A 8 9.43 -20.37 -4.95
N SER A 9 9.10 -21.21 -5.92
CA SER A 9 9.05 -22.68 -5.71
C SER A 9 10.44 -23.33 -5.66
N TYR A 10 11.46 -22.74 -6.27
CA TYR A 10 12.80 -23.32 -6.31
C TYR A 10 13.65 -23.09 -5.05
N MET A 11 13.29 -22.09 -4.22
CA MET A 11 14.05 -21.88 -2.97
C MET A 11 13.59 -22.79 -1.82
N PHE A 12 12.36 -23.26 -1.83
CA PHE A 12 11.86 -24.16 -0.77
C PHE A 12 12.33 -25.62 -0.92
N THR A 13 12.65 -26.06 -2.12
CA THR A 13 13.09 -27.45 -2.37
C THR A 13 14.56 -27.70 -2.05
N ARG A 14 15.40 -26.67 -1.94
CA ARG A 14 16.84 -26.86 -1.61
C ARG A 14 17.16 -26.93 -0.12
N VAL A 15 16.25 -26.51 0.75
CA VAL A 15 16.49 -26.54 2.21
C VAL A 15 16.15 -27.90 2.82
N VAL A 16 15.29 -28.68 2.17
CA VAL A 16 14.87 -30.01 2.70
C VAL A 16 15.83 -31.13 2.34
N SER A 17 16.74 -30.95 1.37
CA SER A 17 17.64 -32.01 0.90
C SER A 17 18.97 -32.12 1.67
N ALA A 18 19.22 -31.30 2.70
CA ALA A 18 20.48 -31.30 3.44
C ALA A 18 20.44 -32.03 4.79
N ILE A 19 19.33 -32.65 5.13
CA ILE A 19 19.22 -33.44 6.37
C ILE A 19 19.44 -34.89 6.02
N SER A 20 20.70 -35.33 6.10
CA SER A 20 21.10 -36.71 5.94
C SER A 20 20.56 -37.58 7.08
N PRO A 21 19.89 -38.73 6.79
CA PRO A 21 19.24 -39.57 7.83
C PRO A 21 20.20 -40.39 8.71
N SER A 22 21.51 -40.21 8.55
CA SER A 22 22.49 -41.05 9.25
C SER A 22 23.04 -40.47 10.57
N ARG A 23 22.55 -39.36 11.07
CA ARG A 23 22.96 -38.76 12.37
C ARG A 23 21.90 -38.69 13.45
N LEU A 24 20.74 -39.33 13.25
CA LEU A 24 19.61 -39.30 14.20
C LEU A 24 19.63 -40.43 15.26
N LEU A 25 20.73 -41.16 15.38
CA LEU A 25 20.76 -42.36 16.30
C LEU A 25 21.54 -42.12 17.60
N ARG A 26 21.93 -40.88 17.97
CA ARG A 26 22.64 -40.62 19.24
C ARG A 26 22.30 -39.31 19.95
N ALA A 27 21.16 -38.75 19.76
CA ALA A 27 20.66 -37.68 20.63
C ALA A 27 19.37 -38.19 21.31
N GLY A 28 19.52 -38.53 22.60
CA GLY A 28 18.38 -38.97 23.41
C GLY A 28 17.31 -37.87 23.38
N LEU A 29 16.14 -38.24 22.91
CA LEU A 29 14.93 -37.46 22.93
C LEU A 29 14.49 -37.27 24.38
N PRO A 30 14.51 -36.07 25.00
CA PRO A 30 13.63 -35.83 26.10
C PRO A 30 12.23 -35.65 25.48
N CYS A 31 11.43 -36.71 25.53
CA CYS A 31 9.98 -36.60 25.39
C CYS A 31 9.50 -35.57 26.42
N LEU A 32 9.36 -34.32 26.01
CA LEU A 32 8.46 -33.37 26.65
C LEU A 32 7.05 -33.93 26.42
N VAL A 33 6.66 -34.81 27.35
CA VAL A 33 5.27 -35.17 27.58
C VAL A 33 4.60 -33.90 28.02
N LEU A 34 4.01 -33.17 27.08
CA LEU A 34 2.96 -32.21 27.35
C LEU A 34 1.79 -33.01 27.89
N THR A 35 1.87 -33.34 29.19
CA THR A 35 0.69 -33.72 29.96
C THR A 35 -0.23 -32.51 29.91
N GLY A 36 -1.10 -32.45 28.90
CA GLY A 36 -2.28 -31.65 28.94
C GLY A 36 -2.97 -31.99 30.24
N CYS A 37 -3.10 -31.00 31.13
CA CYS A 37 -4.02 -31.06 32.25
C CYS A 37 -5.42 -31.29 31.68
N MET A 38 -5.78 -32.53 31.44
CA MET A 38 -7.16 -32.94 31.55
C MET A 38 -7.49 -32.81 33.04
N THR A 39 -7.87 -31.62 33.43
CA THR A 39 -8.69 -31.46 34.63
C THR A 39 -9.98 -32.19 34.32
N GLN A 40 -9.98 -33.46 34.72
CA GLN A 40 -11.22 -34.21 34.95
C GLN A 40 -11.99 -33.35 35.96
N ALA A 41 -12.88 -32.54 35.44
CA ALA A 41 -13.84 -31.84 36.28
C ALA A 41 -14.56 -32.91 37.08
N PRO A 42 -14.59 -32.84 38.40
CA PRO A 42 -15.45 -33.73 39.17
C PRO A 42 -16.86 -33.48 38.63
N GLU A 43 -17.50 -34.53 38.20
CA GLU A 43 -18.92 -34.59 37.87
C GLU A 43 -19.71 -34.41 39.18
N SER A 44 -19.52 -33.22 39.76
CA SER A 44 -20.37 -32.72 40.83
C SER A 44 -21.69 -32.37 40.14
N ALA A 45 -22.69 -33.14 40.44
CA ALA A 45 -24.09 -32.84 40.11
C ALA A 45 -24.40 -31.40 40.55
N ILE A 46 -24.15 -30.47 39.65
CA ILE A 46 -24.58 -29.08 39.83
C ILE A 46 -26.03 -29.04 39.34
N ASN A 47 -26.89 -29.43 40.22
CA ASN A 47 -28.27 -28.98 40.25
C ASN A 47 -28.31 -27.53 40.74
N GLY A 48 -27.38 -26.72 40.28
CA GLY A 48 -27.38 -25.26 40.38
C GLY A 48 -27.95 -24.71 39.11
N LYS A 49 -29.22 -24.33 39.11
CA LYS A 49 -29.74 -23.30 38.20
C LYS A 49 -28.81 -22.11 38.33
N THR A 50 -27.76 -22.04 37.53
CA THR A 50 -27.08 -20.78 37.24
C THR A 50 -28.14 -19.93 36.55
N THR A 51 -28.87 -19.16 37.33
CA THR A 51 -29.75 -18.13 36.84
C THR A 51 -28.84 -17.14 36.14
N GLU A 52 -28.70 -17.33 34.82
CA GLU A 52 -28.01 -16.39 33.97
C GLU A 52 -28.63 -15.02 34.22
N LYS A 53 -27.84 -14.10 34.77
CA LYS A 53 -28.32 -12.80 35.22
C LYS A 53 -28.42 -11.91 33.98
N LEU A 54 -29.47 -12.13 33.18
CA LEU A 54 -29.77 -11.34 32.01
C LEU A 54 -30.24 -9.93 32.42
N PRO A 55 -29.95 -8.90 31.59
CA PRO A 55 -30.48 -7.58 31.80
C PRO A 55 -32.01 -7.59 31.79
N GLN A 56 -32.63 -6.81 32.70
CA GLN A 56 -34.09 -6.71 32.78
C GLN A 56 -34.75 -6.08 31.53
N HIS A 57 -33.98 -5.23 30.82
CA HIS A 57 -34.42 -4.60 29.60
C HIS A 57 -33.74 -5.23 28.40
N GLN A 58 -34.55 -5.75 27.47
CA GLN A 58 -34.07 -6.27 26.20
C GLN A 58 -34.43 -5.29 25.08
N VAL A 59 -33.53 -5.10 24.13
CA VAL A 59 -33.82 -4.33 22.91
C VAL A 59 -34.49 -5.23 21.88
N ALA A 60 -35.31 -4.68 21.00
CA ALA A 60 -35.89 -5.42 19.89
C ALA A 60 -34.75 -5.96 18.97
N ASP A 61 -34.90 -7.22 18.55
CA ASP A 61 -33.97 -7.87 17.65
C ASP A 61 -34.32 -7.50 16.19
N PHE A 62 -33.42 -6.71 15.58
CA PHE A 62 -33.49 -6.35 14.16
C PHE A 62 -32.59 -7.22 13.28
N LEU A 63 -31.81 -8.15 13.84
CA LEU A 63 -30.86 -8.95 13.07
C LEU A 63 -31.55 -9.90 12.07
N SER A 64 -32.78 -10.30 12.36
CA SER A 64 -33.61 -11.14 11.49
C SER A 64 -34.37 -10.35 10.41
N THR A 65 -34.34 -9.01 10.44
CA THR A 65 -35.06 -8.18 9.46
C THR A 65 -34.49 -8.37 8.05
N ASP A 66 -35.34 -8.44 7.04
CA ASP A 66 -34.92 -8.50 5.64
C ASP A 66 -34.19 -7.22 5.25
N CYS A 67 -33.14 -7.38 4.43
CA CYS A 67 -32.35 -6.25 3.96
C CYS A 67 -33.15 -5.28 3.05
N ASN A 68 -34.19 -5.73 2.39
CA ASN A 68 -35.06 -4.86 1.60
C ASN A 68 -35.90 -3.92 2.48
N ASP A 69 -36.20 -4.37 3.70
CA ASP A 69 -37.13 -3.66 4.59
C ASP A 69 -36.41 -2.82 5.64
N ILE A 70 -35.15 -3.11 5.95
CA ILE A 70 -34.38 -2.48 7.04
C ILE A 70 -34.43 -0.94 6.97
N TRP A 71 -34.30 -0.38 5.77
CA TRP A 71 -34.24 1.07 5.56
C TRP A 71 -35.64 1.74 5.56
N SER A 72 -36.71 0.98 5.46
CA SER A 72 -38.09 1.49 5.56
C SER A 72 -38.53 1.70 7.01
N LEU A 73 -37.82 1.11 7.97
CA LEU A 73 -38.10 1.24 9.39
C LEU A 73 -37.65 2.60 9.92
N TYR A 74 -38.50 3.25 10.71
CA TYR A 74 -38.23 4.56 11.27
C TYR A 74 -38.87 4.75 12.66
N GLY A 75 -38.50 5.80 13.33
CA GLY A 75 -39.02 6.18 14.63
C GLY A 75 -38.05 5.94 15.76
N LYS A 76 -38.28 6.61 16.89
CA LYS A 76 -37.35 6.69 18.01
C LYS A 76 -36.87 5.33 18.52
N GLN A 77 -37.76 4.34 18.62
CA GLN A 77 -37.40 3.01 19.12
C GLN A 77 -36.48 2.25 18.16
N VAL A 78 -36.65 2.46 16.87
CA VAL A 78 -35.77 1.88 15.82
C VAL A 78 -34.40 2.58 15.84
N GLU A 79 -34.40 3.89 15.76
CA GLU A 79 -33.21 4.74 15.60
C GLU A 79 -32.29 4.73 16.83
N THR A 80 -32.86 4.47 18.04
CA THR A 80 -32.05 4.33 19.27
C THR A 80 -31.58 2.90 19.53
N ASN A 81 -31.94 1.93 18.66
CA ASN A 81 -31.54 0.54 18.82
C ASN A 81 -30.23 0.22 18.07
N PRO A 82 -29.16 -0.18 18.74
CA PRO A 82 -27.90 -0.53 18.08
C PRO A 82 -27.99 -1.69 17.09
N LEU A 83 -28.90 -2.66 17.33
CA LEU A 83 -29.09 -3.82 16.47
C LEU A 83 -29.69 -3.44 15.09
N TYR A 84 -30.52 -2.41 15.05
CA TYR A 84 -31.01 -1.84 13.80
C TYR A 84 -29.85 -1.33 12.91
N TRP A 85 -28.97 -0.53 13.47
CA TRP A 85 -27.82 0.03 12.73
C TRP A 85 -26.82 -1.06 12.34
N LEU A 86 -26.59 -2.02 13.23
CA LEU A 86 -25.72 -3.17 12.93
C LEU A 86 -26.27 -3.99 11.75
N ARG A 87 -27.59 -4.25 11.75
CA ARG A 87 -28.23 -4.91 10.61
C ARG A 87 -28.14 -4.08 9.33
N GLY A 88 -28.33 -2.77 9.42
CA GLY A 88 -28.15 -1.86 8.29
C GLY A 88 -26.73 -1.92 7.70
N MET A 89 -25.71 -2.01 8.54
CA MET A 89 -24.31 -2.18 8.11
C MET A 89 -24.11 -3.52 7.39
N ASP A 90 -24.60 -4.62 7.96
CA ASP A 90 -24.53 -5.95 7.34
C ASP A 90 -25.23 -5.98 5.98
N CYS A 91 -26.43 -5.38 5.88
CA CYS A 91 -27.16 -5.29 4.62
C CYS A 91 -26.42 -4.43 3.58
N ALA A 92 -25.83 -3.31 3.99
CA ALA A 92 -25.08 -2.44 3.08
C ALA A 92 -23.86 -3.12 2.50
N GLU A 93 -23.15 -3.97 3.27
CA GLU A 93 -21.98 -4.72 2.80
C GLU A 93 -22.31 -5.73 1.71
N ARG A 94 -23.54 -6.22 1.66
CA ARG A 94 -24.04 -7.17 0.65
C ARG A 94 -24.45 -6.51 -0.66
N LEU A 95 -24.56 -5.19 -0.68
CA LEU A 95 -24.96 -4.46 -1.89
C LEU A 95 -23.80 -4.33 -2.89
N ALA A 96 -24.12 -4.42 -4.16
CA ALA A 96 -23.17 -4.01 -5.20
C ALA A 96 -22.86 -2.51 -5.05
N PRO A 97 -21.60 -2.09 -5.24
CA PRO A 97 -21.18 -0.70 -5.02
C PRO A 97 -22.02 0.36 -5.74
N ALA A 98 -22.51 0.06 -6.94
CA ALA A 98 -23.36 0.96 -7.71
C ALA A 98 -24.74 1.12 -7.07
N VAL A 99 -25.31 0.02 -6.55
CA VAL A 99 -26.62 0.01 -5.86
C VAL A 99 -26.50 0.76 -4.54
N ALA A 100 -25.48 0.49 -3.74
CA ALA A 100 -25.22 1.21 -2.49
C ALA A 100 -25.10 2.73 -2.72
N ARG A 101 -24.42 3.14 -3.80
CA ARG A 101 -24.30 4.55 -4.20
C ARG A 101 -25.64 5.17 -4.60
N ALA A 102 -26.44 4.44 -5.37
CA ALA A 102 -27.77 4.90 -5.78
C ALA A 102 -28.69 5.07 -4.57
N GLN A 103 -28.68 4.09 -3.68
CA GLN A 103 -29.47 4.11 -2.46
C GLN A 103 -29.01 5.21 -1.48
N ALA A 104 -27.70 5.46 -1.37
CA ALA A 104 -27.18 6.55 -0.55
C ALA A 104 -27.65 7.94 -1.01
N ARG A 105 -27.92 8.13 -2.31
CA ARG A 105 -28.42 9.41 -2.84
C ARG A 105 -29.87 9.70 -2.46
N SER A 106 -30.69 8.68 -2.13
CA SER A 106 -32.07 8.87 -1.70
C SER A 106 -32.18 9.43 -0.28
N TRP A 107 -31.08 9.39 0.50
CA TRP A 107 -31.06 9.92 1.86
C TRP A 107 -30.46 11.32 1.86
N PRO A 108 -31.21 12.34 2.35
CA PRO A 108 -30.67 13.69 2.57
C PRO A 108 -29.60 13.67 3.68
N ASP A 109 -28.83 14.73 3.82
CA ASP A 109 -27.81 14.85 4.88
C ASP A 109 -28.18 15.93 5.92
N ASP A 110 -29.46 16.10 6.16
CA ASP A 110 -29.99 17.12 7.05
C ASP A 110 -30.07 16.65 8.51
N THR A 111 -30.38 15.37 8.71
CA THR A 111 -30.49 14.76 10.05
C THR A 111 -29.31 13.80 10.29
N TRP A 112 -29.01 13.55 11.56
CA TRP A 112 -27.98 12.58 11.91
C TRP A 112 -28.35 11.17 11.44
N GLN A 113 -29.66 10.82 11.46
CA GLN A 113 -30.17 9.51 11.02
C GLN A 113 -29.88 9.27 9.54
N ASP A 114 -30.32 10.20 8.71
CA ASP A 114 -30.18 10.08 7.26
C ASP A 114 -28.73 10.18 6.83
N THR A 115 -27.97 11.08 7.47
CA THR A 115 -26.51 11.19 7.23
C THR A 115 -25.78 9.90 7.62
N PHE A 116 -26.19 9.24 8.70
CA PHE A 116 -25.59 7.98 9.12
C PHE A 116 -25.97 6.82 8.19
N LYS A 117 -27.25 6.70 7.79
CA LYS A 117 -27.68 5.73 6.76
C LYS A 117 -26.90 5.92 5.47
N ARG A 118 -26.79 7.15 5.00
CA ARG A 118 -25.99 7.51 3.82
C ARG A 118 -24.52 7.13 3.98
N GLY A 119 -23.90 7.41 5.14
CA GLY A 119 -22.53 7.06 5.45
C GLY A 119 -22.29 5.55 5.43
N ILE A 120 -23.20 4.75 6.00
CA ILE A 120 -23.14 3.29 5.99
C ILE A 120 -23.18 2.76 4.54
N LEU A 121 -24.10 3.24 3.72
CA LEU A 121 -24.22 2.85 2.32
C LEU A 121 -22.97 3.26 1.50
N LEU A 122 -22.45 4.48 1.71
CA LEU A 122 -21.25 4.96 1.04
C LEU A 122 -20.01 4.18 1.47
N SER A 123 -19.92 3.72 2.72
CA SER A 123 -18.76 2.93 3.19
C SER A 123 -18.56 1.66 2.37
N SER A 124 -19.63 1.05 1.87
CA SER A 124 -19.64 -0.16 1.03
C SER A 124 -19.54 0.13 -0.47
N ALA A 125 -19.63 1.41 -0.89
CA ALA A 125 -19.76 1.83 -2.29
C ALA A 125 -18.43 2.05 -3.04
N LYS A 126 -17.27 1.63 -2.51
CA LYS A 126 -15.93 1.86 -3.10
C LYS A 126 -15.70 3.34 -3.47
N ILE A 127 -15.97 4.23 -2.55
CA ILE A 127 -15.82 5.67 -2.72
C ILE A 127 -14.36 6.11 -2.64
N SER A 128 -14.08 7.31 -3.17
CA SER A 128 -12.78 7.94 -3.07
C SER A 128 -12.45 8.39 -1.63
N PRO A 129 -11.16 8.55 -1.28
CA PRO A 129 -10.77 9.14 0.01
C PRO A 129 -11.37 10.53 0.24
N VAL A 130 -11.57 11.32 -0.81
CA VAL A 130 -12.17 12.66 -0.73
C VAL A 130 -13.64 12.57 -0.33
N GLU A 131 -14.42 11.72 -1.01
CA GLU A 131 -15.82 11.48 -0.68
C GLU A 131 -15.97 10.94 0.76
N ARG A 132 -15.08 10.00 1.18
CA ARG A 132 -15.07 9.47 2.53
C ARG A 132 -14.85 10.57 3.57
N ARG A 133 -13.90 11.45 3.34
CA ARG A 133 -13.62 12.59 4.23
C ARG A 133 -14.81 13.53 4.33
N GLN A 134 -15.49 13.82 3.22
CA GLN A 134 -16.66 14.71 3.18
C GLN A 134 -17.81 14.19 4.05
N TYR A 135 -18.24 12.95 3.87
CA TYR A 135 -19.36 12.42 4.67
C TYR A 135 -18.97 12.25 6.14
N MET A 136 -17.72 11.88 6.45
CA MET A 136 -17.25 11.80 7.83
C MET A 136 -17.28 13.16 8.52
N THR A 137 -16.82 14.21 7.86
CA THR A 137 -16.90 15.58 8.40
C THR A 137 -18.33 15.99 8.69
N ARG A 138 -19.27 15.63 7.81
CA ARG A 138 -20.69 15.91 8.03
C ARG A 138 -21.25 15.13 9.22
N LEU A 139 -20.94 13.86 9.34
CA LEU A 139 -21.33 13.02 10.47
C LEU A 139 -20.74 13.50 11.80
N ASP A 140 -19.48 13.93 11.80
CA ASP A 140 -18.83 14.48 12.99
C ASP A 140 -19.54 15.75 13.49
N ALA A 141 -19.97 16.60 12.58
CA ALA A 141 -20.74 17.80 12.93
C ALA A 141 -22.11 17.46 13.57
N LEU A 142 -22.72 16.34 13.20
CA LEU A 142 -23.99 15.87 13.72
C LEU A 142 -23.87 14.93 14.94
N SER A 143 -22.65 14.49 15.26
CA SER A 143 -22.38 13.51 16.32
C SER A 143 -22.89 13.92 17.72
N PRO A 144 -22.97 15.21 18.12
CA PRO A 144 -23.55 15.58 19.41
C PRO A 144 -25.05 15.22 19.52
N GLN A 145 -25.74 15.08 18.41
CA GLN A 145 -27.17 14.75 18.36
C GLN A 145 -27.45 13.25 18.51
N LEU A 146 -26.40 12.39 18.43
CA LEU A 146 -26.58 10.95 18.51
C LEU A 146 -27.06 10.52 19.90
N PRO A 147 -28.07 9.64 19.95
CA PRO A 147 -28.51 9.02 21.21
C PRO A 147 -27.39 8.25 21.89
N VAL A 148 -27.36 8.26 23.22
CA VAL A 148 -26.33 7.60 24.01
C VAL A 148 -26.23 6.10 23.71
N GLN A 149 -27.35 5.46 23.37
CA GLN A 149 -27.46 4.02 23.11
C GLN A 149 -26.65 3.57 21.87
N ILE A 150 -26.49 4.44 20.87
CA ILE A 150 -25.81 4.10 19.63
C ILE A 150 -24.40 4.72 19.52
N ARG A 151 -24.00 5.57 20.46
CA ARG A 151 -22.69 6.28 20.39
C ARG A 151 -21.52 5.33 20.29
N ALA A 152 -21.51 4.25 21.06
CA ALA A 152 -20.41 3.28 21.05
C ALA A 152 -20.31 2.58 19.67
N LEU A 153 -21.47 2.16 19.11
CA LEU A 153 -21.51 1.56 17.77
C LEU A 153 -21.04 2.54 16.68
N PHE A 154 -21.55 3.76 16.74
CA PHE A 154 -21.14 4.82 15.83
C PHE A 154 -19.63 5.06 15.90
N GLN A 155 -19.04 5.10 17.09
CA GLN A 155 -17.63 5.35 17.29
C GLN A 155 -16.77 4.23 16.69
N VAL A 156 -17.11 2.96 16.92
CA VAL A 156 -16.41 1.82 16.32
C VAL A 156 -16.48 1.87 14.79
N TRP A 157 -17.66 2.14 14.24
CA TRP A 157 -17.83 2.28 12.79
C TRP A 157 -17.00 3.46 12.23
N ARG A 158 -17.05 4.62 12.89
CA ARG A 158 -16.29 5.82 12.52
C ARG A 158 -14.78 5.59 12.54
N ASP A 159 -14.28 4.91 13.57
CA ASP A 159 -12.87 4.57 13.68
C ASP A 159 -12.44 3.64 12.53
N GLY A 160 -13.28 2.68 12.17
CA GLY A 160 -13.08 1.84 10.98
C GLY A 160 -12.99 2.67 9.68
N GLN A 161 -13.83 3.69 9.51
CA GLN A 161 -13.77 4.57 8.34
C GLN A 161 -12.49 5.42 8.35
N THR A 162 -12.05 5.88 9.51
CA THR A 162 -10.78 6.62 9.67
C THR A 162 -9.58 5.77 9.29
N LEU A 163 -9.53 4.52 9.74
CA LEU A 163 -8.47 3.57 9.37
C LEU A 163 -8.44 3.29 7.86
N GLN A 164 -9.61 3.14 7.23
CA GLN A 164 -9.69 2.98 5.78
C GLN A 164 -9.17 4.21 5.02
N LEU A 165 -9.45 5.41 5.54
CA LEU A 165 -8.93 6.65 4.95
C LEU A 165 -7.40 6.71 5.06
N GLN A 166 -6.85 6.44 6.26
CA GLN A 166 -5.41 6.40 6.49
C GLN A 166 -4.72 5.38 5.58
N LEU A 167 -5.28 4.17 5.47
CA LEU A 167 -4.75 3.13 4.59
C LEU A 167 -4.72 3.57 3.12
N ALA A 168 -5.77 4.25 2.65
CA ALA A 168 -5.82 4.77 1.29
C ALA A 168 -4.78 5.88 1.05
N GLU A 169 -4.56 6.75 2.03
CA GLU A 169 -3.55 7.80 1.99
C GLU A 169 -2.12 7.21 1.97
N GLU A 170 -1.84 6.23 2.82
CA GLU A 170 -0.54 5.56 2.82
C GLU A 170 -0.27 4.82 1.50
N ARG A 171 -1.25 4.11 0.96
CA ARG A 171 -1.12 3.48 -0.38
C ARG A 171 -0.79 4.51 -1.46
N SER A 172 -1.41 5.67 -1.41
CA SER A 172 -1.12 6.76 -2.35
C SER A 172 0.30 7.29 -2.19
N ARG A 173 0.78 7.44 -0.94
CA ARG A 173 2.17 7.86 -0.65
C ARG A 173 3.18 6.84 -1.19
N TYR A 174 2.96 5.54 -0.92
CA TYR A 174 3.82 4.48 -1.45
C TYR A 174 3.87 4.46 -2.97
N SER A 175 2.72 4.61 -3.63
CA SER A 175 2.67 4.66 -5.09
C SER A 175 3.47 5.84 -5.66
N LYS A 176 3.37 7.03 -5.05
CA LYS A 176 4.16 8.20 -5.46
C LYS A 176 5.65 8.01 -5.23
N LEU A 177 6.03 7.44 -4.07
CA LEU A 177 7.43 7.14 -3.76
C LEU A 177 8.02 6.14 -4.76
N GLN A 178 7.28 5.10 -5.12
CA GLN A 178 7.69 4.12 -6.12
C GLN A 178 7.88 4.78 -7.49
N GLN A 179 6.92 5.60 -7.94
CA GLN A 179 7.04 6.34 -9.20
C GLN A 179 8.25 7.27 -9.23
N SER A 180 8.54 7.95 -8.09
CA SER A 180 9.72 8.81 -7.97
C SER A 180 11.02 8.01 -8.06
N ALA A 181 11.10 6.89 -7.35
CA ALA A 181 12.26 6.00 -7.38
C ALA A 181 12.50 5.41 -8.79
N ASP A 182 11.45 4.98 -9.48
CA ASP A 182 11.54 4.45 -10.84
C ASP A 182 12.06 5.53 -11.81
N SER A 183 11.56 6.76 -11.69
CA SER A 183 12.02 7.90 -12.50
C SER A 183 13.50 8.24 -12.24
N GLU A 184 13.94 8.18 -10.98
CA GLU A 184 15.33 8.42 -10.62
C GLU A 184 16.25 7.32 -11.18
N LEU A 185 15.84 6.06 -11.08
CA LEU A 185 16.57 4.93 -11.67
C LEU A 185 16.73 5.08 -13.18
N ASP A 186 15.69 5.50 -13.89
CA ASP A 186 15.76 5.70 -15.35
C ASP A 186 16.68 6.88 -15.71
N THR A 187 16.68 7.94 -14.91
CA THR A 187 17.62 9.06 -15.05
C THR A 187 19.06 8.60 -14.86
N LEU A 188 19.33 7.84 -13.80
CA LEU A 188 20.67 7.30 -13.51
C LEU A 188 21.15 6.34 -14.61
N ARG A 189 20.28 5.49 -15.14
CA ARG A 189 20.59 4.61 -16.27
C ARG A 189 20.99 5.39 -17.51
N SER A 190 20.24 6.45 -17.82
CA SER A 190 20.55 7.33 -18.96
C SER A 190 21.89 8.04 -18.80
N GLN A 191 22.18 8.55 -17.59
CA GLN A 191 23.49 9.16 -17.27
C GLN A 191 24.62 8.14 -17.37
N GLN A 192 24.43 6.93 -16.87
CA GLN A 192 25.42 5.87 -16.95
C GLN A 192 25.73 5.52 -18.42
N GLN A 193 24.72 5.44 -19.29
CA GLN A 193 24.92 5.17 -20.70
C GLN A 193 25.68 6.31 -21.37
N TYR A 194 25.29 7.54 -21.13
CA TYR A 194 26.00 8.72 -21.65
C TYR A 194 27.47 8.74 -21.26
N LEU A 195 27.79 8.47 -19.99
CA LEU A 195 29.19 8.42 -19.52
C LEU A 195 29.98 7.27 -20.16
N ARG A 196 29.35 6.11 -20.39
CA ARG A 196 29.99 5.01 -21.13
C ARG A 196 30.34 5.40 -22.57
N ASP A 197 29.42 6.05 -23.26
CA ASP A 197 29.62 6.52 -24.64
C ASP A 197 30.74 7.58 -24.70
N GLN A 198 30.81 8.46 -23.69
CA GLN A 198 31.92 9.42 -23.57
C GLN A 198 33.25 8.73 -23.34
N LEU A 199 33.31 7.74 -22.45
CA LEU A 199 34.53 6.97 -22.18
C LEU A 199 35.01 6.24 -23.46
N GLU A 200 34.09 5.59 -24.19
CA GLU A 200 34.45 4.94 -25.45
C GLU A 200 34.97 5.92 -26.49
N THR A 201 34.31 7.07 -26.63
CA THR A 201 34.75 8.13 -27.55
C THR A 201 36.15 8.66 -27.19
N THR A 202 36.39 8.85 -25.88
CA THR A 202 37.69 9.35 -25.39
C THR A 202 38.80 8.31 -25.57
N SER A 203 38.51 7.03 -25.30
CA SER A 203 39.41 5.92 -25.53
C SER A 203 39.83 5.83 -27.01
N ARG A 204 38.86 5.89 -27.93
CA ARG A 204 39.17 5.90 -29.38
C ARG A 204 40.02 7.09 -29.81
N LYS A 205 39.80 8.28 -29.23
CA LYS A 205 40.65 9.45 -29.50
C LYS A 205 42.08 9.23 -29.00
N LEU A 206 42.27 8.67 -27.81
CA LEU A 206 43.57 8.34 -27.26
C LEU A 206 44.31 7.30 -28.11
N GLU A 207 43.64 6.24 -28.55
CA GLU A 207 44.19 5.24 -29.46
C GLU A 207 44.66 5.86 -30.76
N ASN A 208 43.87 6.72 -31.37
CA ASN A 208 44.23 7.45 -32.61
C ASN A 208 45.43 8.35 -32.38
N LEU A 209 45.52 9.07 -31.26
CA LEU A 209 46.63 9.93 -30.94
C LEU A 209 47.94 9.12 -30.72
N THR A 210 47.83 8.00 -30.04
CA THR A 210 48.96 7.08 -29.82
C THR A 210 49.48 6.50 -31.13
N ASP A 211 48.57 6.19 -32.06
CA ASP A 211 48.95 5.69 -33.39
C ASP A 211 49.64 6.78 -34.23
N ILE A 212 49.15 8.03 -34.15
CA ILE A 212 49.81 9.16 -34.83
C ILE A 212 51.20 9.40 -34.25
N GLU A 213 51.36 9.39 -32.93
CA GLU A 213 52.66 9.54 -32.25
C GLU A 213 53.62 8.44 -32.67
N ARG A 214 53.19 7.18 -32.69
CA ARG A 214 54.03 6.05 -33.16
C ARG A 214 54.47 6.22 -34.60
N ARG A 215 53.59 6.67 -35.50
CA ARG A 215 53.92 6.93 -36.89
C ARG A 215 54.88 8.10 -37.06
N MET A 216 54.80 9.11 -36.21
CA MET A 216 55.71 10.25 -36.26
C MET A 216 57.09 9.87 -35.71
N SER A 217 57.14 9.09 -34.63
CA SER A 217 58.42 8.65 -34.03
C SER A 217 59.15 7.60 -34.89
N THR A 218 58.45 6.83 -35.73
CA THR A 218 59.06 5.89 -36.68
C THR A 218 59.51 6.54 -37.98
N ARG A 219 59.11 7.78 -38.29
CA ARG A 219 59.74 8.57 -39.37
C ARG A 219 61.12 8.98 -38.94
N LYS A 220 62.16 8.24 -39.37
CA LYS A 220 63.53 8.67 -39.28
C LYS A 220 63.65 10.10 -39.84
N PRO A 221 64.39 11.00 -39.20
CA PRO A 221 64.72 12.30 -39.77
C PRO A 221 65.47 12.06 -41.08
N VAL A 222 64.84 12.29 -42.19
CA VAL A 222 65.50 12.43 -43.48
C VAL A 222 66.35 13.73 -43.38
N GLY A 223 67.64 13.56 -43.55
CA GLY A 223 68.70 14.48 -43.33
C GLY A 223 68.42 15.95 -43.59
N SER A 224 69.03 16.70 -42.73
CA SER A 224 69.32 18.10 -42.91
C SER A 224 69.88 18.44 -44.29
N ASP A 225 69.06 19.07 -45.09
CA ASP A 225 69.51 20.03 -46.13
C ASP A 225 68.58 21.23 -46.02
N LEU A 226 69.09 22.27 -45.36
CA LEU A 226 68.56 23.61 -45.36
C LEU A 226 68.92 24.30 -46.67
N PRO A 227 67.98 25.03 -47.28
CA PRO A 227 68.30 26.35 -47.77
C PRO A 227 67.57 27.43 -46.93
N GLU A 228 68.38 28.32 -46.42
CA GLU A 228 67.98 29.60 -45.88
C GLU A 228 67.15 30.39 -46.88
N GLY A 229 66.11 31.02 -46.46
CA GLY A 229 65.52 32.15 -47.13
C GLY A 229 64.00 32.24 -47.07
N GLY A 230 63.50 33.22 -46.29
CA GLY A 230 62.13 33.68 -46.50
C GLY A 230 61.38 34.01 -45.21
N ARG A 231 61.72 35.16 -44.59
CA ARG A 231 60.79 35.84 -43.67
C ARG A 231 59.48 36.12 -44.38
N GLN A 232 58.40 35.62 -43.88
CA GLN A 232 57.11 36.24 -44.07
C GLN A 232 56.26 36.17 -42.78
N ALA A 233 55.61 37.30 -42.53
CA ALA A 233 54.91 37.71 -41.32
C ALA A 233 53.71 36.82 -40.96
N ALA A 234 53.46 36.72 -39.66
CA ALA A 234 52.28 36.12 -39.06
C ALA A 234 51.09 37.04 -39.29
N PRO A 235 49.88 36.47 -39.51
CA PRO A 235 48.65 37.21 -39.26
C PRO A 235 48.13 36.97 -37.85
N ASP A 236 47.80 38.05 -37.19
CA ASP A 236 47.06 38.18 -35.92
C ASP A 236 45.77 37.33 -35.91
N VAL A 237 45.67 36.46 -34.94
CA VAL A 237 44.40 35.80 -34.58
C VAL A 237 43.83 36.52 -33.36
N LYS A 238 42.81 37.29 -33.58
CA LYS A 238 41.96 37.91 -32.54
C LYS A 238 41.33 36.82 -31.69
N GLN A 239 41.60 36.88 -30.39
CA GLN A 239 40.82 36.22 -29.36
C GLN A 239 39.46 36.90 -29.25
N GLU A 240 38.42 36.14 -29.47
CA GLU A 240 37.06 36.51 -29.15
C GLU A 240 36.69 35.92 -27.79
N GLU A 241 36.62 36.79 -26.78
CA GLU A 241 36.13 36.50 -25.44
C GLU A 241 34.59 36.24 -25.52
N ALA A 242 34.15 35.08 -25.11
CA ALA A 242 32.76 34.85 -24.79
C ALA A 242 32.54 35.10 -23.29
N LYS A 243 31.73 36.04 -22.96
CA LYS A 243 31.25 36.41 -21.63
C LYS A 243 29.87 35.78 -21.36
N PRO A 244 29.42 35.72 -20.09
CA PRO A 244 28.77 34.65 -19.37
C PRO A 244 27.28 34.43 -19.69
#